data_3687a450d2125f534cedcee3335570a4
#
_entry.id   3687a450d2125f534cedcee3335570a4
#
_cell.length_a   1.000
_cell.length_b   1.000
_cell.length_c   1.000
_cell.angle_alpha   90.00
_cell.angle_beta   90.00
_cell.angle_gamma   90.00
#
_symmetry.space_group_name_H-M   'P 1'
#
loop_
_entity.id
_entity.type
_entity.pdbx_description
1 polymer ?
#
loop_
_entity_poly.entity_id
_entity_poly.type
_entity_poly.pdbx_seq_one_letter_code
_entity_poly.pdbx_strand_id
1 'polypeptide(L)'
;MFKVLNEAVGALMWHTIQLTKEDLEKFKALRIVVRIGSGVDNIDVKAAGEMGIAVCNVPGYGVEEVADSTLCLILNLYRRTFWLANMVKEGKKITGPEQLKDAAFGCARIRGDTLGIVGLGREKVRTRHHYIANCIDYYT
;
A
#
# COMPACT_ATOMS: atom_id res chain seq x y z
N MET A 1 30.35 -12.85 8.74
CA MET A 1 29.41 -11.97 8.02
C MET A 1 30.07 -11.30 6.80
N PHE A 2 31.25 -10.73 6.90
CA PHE A 2 31.91 -10.04 5.78
C PHE A 2 32.34 -10.91 4.58
N LYS A 3 32.61 -12.21 4.75
CA LYS A 3 32.98 -13.12 3.65
C LYS A 3 31.89 -13.22 2.59
N VAL A 4 30.61 -13.29 3.01
CA VAL A 4 29.47 -13.43 2.10
C VAL A 4 29.29 -12.17 1.22
N LEU A 5 29.54 -10.97 1.77
CA LEU A 5 29.42 -9.72 1.01
C LEU A 5 30.43 -9.61 -0.14
N ASN A 6 31.63 -10.17 0.04
CA ASN A 6 32.67 -10.13 -1.01
C ASN A 6 32.40 -11.09 -2.16
N GLU A 7 31.71 -12.18 -1.93
CA GLU A 7 31.48 -13.27 -2.88
C GLU A 7 30.05 -13.23 -3.48
N ALA A 8 29.12 -12.51 -2.84
CA ALA A 8 27.74 -12.43 -3.29
C ALA A 8 27.64 -11.74 -4.66
N VAL A 9 27.10 -12.43 -5.63
CA VAL A 9 26.83 -11.91 -6.97
C VAL A 9 25.38 -11.48 -7.15
N GLY A 10 24.46 -11.91 -6.28
CA GLY A 10 23.06 -11.52 -6.24
C GLY A 10 22.57 -11.39 -4.81
N ALA A 11 21.64 -10.48 -4.58
CA ALA A 11 20.99 -10.26 -3.29
C ALA A 11 19.48 -10.28 -3.45
N LEU A 12 18.80 -11.03 -2.57
CA LEU A 12 17.35 -10.97 -2.37
C LEU A 12 17.08 -10.17 -1.11
N MET A 13 16.16 -9.22 -1.15
CA MET A 13 15.86 -8.40 0.00
C MET A 13 14.39 -8.05 0.16
N TRP A 14 14.02 -7.81 1.40
CA TRP A 14 12.70 -7.35 1.82
C TRP A 14 12.71 -5.83 2.06
N HIS A 15 11.55 -5.26 2.36
CA HIS A 15 11.39 -3.82 2.65
C HIS A 15 12.03 -3.35 3.96
N THR A 16 12.35 -4.25 4.87
CA THR A 16 12.93 -3.93 6.21
C THR A 16 14.41 -3.59 6.18
N ILE A 17 15.09 -3.89 5.08
CA ILE A 17 16.51 -3.59 4.90
C ILE A 17 16.64 -2.39 3.98
N GLN A 18 17.48 -1.43 4.34
CA GLN A 18 17.86 -0.33 3.49
C GLN A 18 19.24 -0.61 2.88
N LEU A 19 19.41 -0.34 1.59
CA LEU A 19 20.69 -0.38 0.90
C LEU A 19 21.06 1.01 0.43
N THR A 20 21.92 1.67 1.19
CA THR A 20 22.50 2.94 0.83
C THR A 20 23.69 2.75 -0.12
N LYS A 21 24.22 3.85 -0.65
CA LYS A 21 25.45 3.82 -1.43
C LYS A 21 26.59 3.16 -0.67
N GLU A 22 26.79 3.53 0.60
CA GLU A 22 27.82 2.98 1.47
C GLU A 22 27.66 1.48 1.73
N ASP A 23 26.41 0.97 1.71
CA ASP A 23 26.16 -0.46 1.84
C ASP A 23 26.47 -1.19 0.55
N LEU A 24 26.12 -0.62 -0.59
CA LEU A 24 26.42 -1.19 -1.90
C LEU A 24 27.92 -1.28 -2.16
N GLU A 25 28.72 -0.30 -1.73
CA GLU A 25 30.18 -0.27 -1.85
C GLU A 25 30.90 -1.42 -1.10
N LYS A 26 30.24 -2.01 -0.09
CA LYS A 26 30.76 -3.15 0.65
C LYS A 26 30.78 -4.45 -0.15
N PHE A 27 29.96 -4.53 -1.20
CA PHE A 27 29.90 -5.70 -2.06
C PHE A 27 30.97 -5.61 -3.17
N LYS A 28 31.76 -6.67 -3.34
CA LYS A 28 32.81 -6.70 -4.35
C LYS A 28 32.43 -7.34 -5.68
N ALA A 29 31.41 -8.23 -5.64
CA ALA A 29 31.01 -9.03 -6.80
C ALA A 29 29.50 -8.89 -7.11
N LEU A 30 28.76 -8.04 -6.41
CA LEU A 30 27.32 -7.91 -6.58
C LEU A 30 26.97 -7.37 -7.98
N ARG A 31 26.03 -8.03 -8.64
CA ARG A 31 25.58 -7.70 -10.00
C ARG A 31 24.08 -7.42 -10.07
N ILE A 32 23.32 -7.98 -9.13
CA ILE A 32 21.86 -7.85 -9.13
C ILE A 32 21.33 -7.81 -7.70
N VAL A 33 20.38 -6.92 -7.46
CA VAL A 33 19.55 -6.90 -6.28
C VAL A 33 18.10 -7.14 -6.70
N VAL A 34 17.44 -8.13 -6.10
CA VAL A 34 16.03 -8.40 -6.31
C VAL A 34 15.27 -8.01 -5.04
N ARG A 35 14.50 -6.94 -5.13
CA ARG A 35 13.59 -6.52 -4.05
C ARG A 35 12.28 -7.30 -4.15
N ILE A 36 11.98 -8.10 -3.14
CA ILE A 36 10.73 -8.89 -3.06
C ILE A 36 9.57 -7.95 -2.71
N GLY A 37 9.01 -7.31 -3.72
CA GLY A 37 7.91 -6.35 -3.62
C GLY A 37 7.96 -5.29 -4.71
N SER A 38 6.95 -4.42 -4.78
CA SER A 38 6.79 -3.46 -5.90
C SER A 38 7.63 -2.19 -5.75
N GLY A 39 7.75 -1.63 -4.54
CA GLY A 39 8.54 -0.42 -4.30
C GLY A 39 10.03 -0.71 -4.18
N VAL A 40 10.87 0.27 -4.48
CA VAL A 40 12.34 0.21 -4.37
C VAL A 40 12.91 1.36 -3.55
N ASP A 41 12.07 2.04 -2.78
CA ASP A 41 12.41 3.25 -2.02
C ASP A 41 13.51 3.03 -0.97
N ASN A 42 13.72 1.78 -0.59
CA ASN A 42 14.73 1.36 0.37
C ASN A 42 16.07 0.97 -0.29
N ILE A 43 16.25 1.28 -1.58
CA ILE A 43 17.49 1.01 -2.32
C ILE A 43 17.95 2.29 -3.01
N ASP A 44 19.21 2.66 -2.87
CA ASP A 44 19.81 3.72 -3.69
C ASP A 44 20.04 3.21 -5.12
N VAL A 45 18.96 3.29 -5.92
CA VAL A 45 18.95 2.78 -7.31
C VAL A 45 19.94 3.54 -8.18
N LYS A 46 20.17 4.83 -7.91
CA LYS A 46 21.14 5.64 -8.64
C LYS A 46 22.57 5.14 -8.40
N ALA A 47 22.92 4.97 -7.14
CA ALA A 47 24.25 4.45 -6.79
C ALA A 47 24.44 3.01 -7.32
N ALA A 48 23.41 2.16 -7.23
CA ALA A 48 23.46 0.82 -7.80
C ALA A 48 23.74 0.84 -9.31
N GLY A 49 23.06 1.73 -10.06
CA GLY A 49 23.30 1.91 -11.49
C GLY A 49 24.71 2.39 -11.83
N GLU A 50 25.25 3.34 -11.06
CA GLU A 50 26.64 3.83 -11.20
C GLU A 50 27.68 2.72 -10.96
N MET A 51 27.35 1.75 -10.11
CA MET A 51 28.21 0.58 -9.81
C MET A 51 27.95 -0.61 -10.76
N GLY A 52 27.04 -0.48 -11.74
CA GLY A 52 26.70 -1.58 -12.65
C GLY A 52 25.89 -2.70 -12.00
N ILE A 53 25.18 -2.41 -10.90
CA ILE A 53 24.32 -3.34 -10.17
C ILE A 53 22.89 -3.17 -10.68
N ALA A 54 22.30 -4.22 -11.25
CA ALA A 54 20.89 -4.21 -11.65
C ALA A 54 19.98 -4.28 -10.42
N VAL A 55 18.92 -3.44 -10.41
CA VAL A 55 17.87 -3.49 -9.38
C VAL A 55 16.57 -3.95 -10.01
N CYS A 56 16.04 -5.06 -9.52
CA CYS A 56 14.80 -5.67 -9.97
C CYS A 56 13.77 -5.65 -8.84
N ASN A 57 12.50 -5.56 -9.20
CA ASN A 57 11.36 -5.61 -8.29
C ASN A 57 10.30 -6.59 -8.80
N VAL A 58 9.19 -6.73 -8.05
CA VAL A 58 8.01 -7.49 -8.48
C VAL A 58 6.86 -6.49 -8.73
N PRO A 59 6.72 -5.95 -9.96
CA PRO A 59 5.76 -4.89 -10.24
C PRO A 59 4.32 -5.42 -10.31
N GLY A 60 3.39 -4.69 -9.70
CA GLY A 60 1.95 -4.88 -9.89
C GLY A 60 1.33 -6.14 -9.29
N TYR A 61 2.02 -6.88 -8.45
CA TYR A 61 1.50 -8.12 -7.86
C TYR A 61 0.31 -7.92 -6.91
N GLY A 62 0.23 -6.76 -6.26
CA GLY A 62 -0.82 -6.45 -5.27
C GLY A 62 -1.79 -5.35 -5.72
N VAL A 63 -1.93 -5.11 -7.03
CA VAL A 63 -2.79 -4.01 -7.55
C VAL A 63 -4.25 -4.19 -7.14
N GLU A 64 -4.76 -5.40 -7.20
CA GLU A 64 -6.16 -5.72 -6.89
C GLU A 64 -6.42 -5.58 -5.39
N GLU A 65 -5.57 -6.17 -4.58
CA GLU A 65 -5.69 -6.15 -3.12
C GLU A 65 -5.57 -4.73 -2.55
N VAL A 66 -4.70 -3.90 -3.13
CA VAL A 66 -4.58 -2.48 -2.74
C VAL A 66 -5.85 -1.71 -3.13
N ALA A 67 -6.38 -1.94 -4.33
CA ALA A 67 -7.61 -1.30 -4.79
C ALA A 67 -8.82 -1.70 -3.91
N ASP A 68 -8.98 -2.98 -3.63
CA ASP A 68 -10.05 -3.52 -2.78
C ASP A 68 -9.94 -3.00 -1.34
N SER A 69 -8.74 -2.97 -0.79
CA SER A 69 -8.48 -2.43 0.55
C SER A 69 -8.78 -0.93 0.63
N THR A 70 -8.42 -0.17 -0.41
CA THR A 70 -8.74 1.26 -0.52
C THR A 70 -10.23 1.49 -0.50
N LEU A 71 -10.98 0.73 -1.30
CA LEU A 71 -12.44 0.80 -1.33
C LEU A 71 -13.05 0.39 0.02
N CYS A 72 -12.55 -0.67 0.61
CA CYS A 72 -12.98 -1.12 1.94
C CYS A 72 -12.82 -0.01 2.99
N LEU A 73 -11.70 0.71 2.99
CA LEU A 73 -11.45 1.84 3.89
C LEU A 73 -12.43 3.00 3.64
N ILE A 74 -12.67 3.35 2.37
CA ILE A 74 -13.63 4.41 2.00
C ILE A 74 -15.04 4.03 2.50
N LEU A 75 -15.52 2.83 2.17
CA LEU A 75 -16.82 2.35 2.61
C LEU A 75 -16.92 2.27 4.13
N ASN A 76 -15.85 1.90 4.81
CA ASN A 76 -15.81 1.85 6.26
C ASN A 76 -15.94 3.23 6.90
N LEU A 77 -15.34 4.28 6.30
CA LEU A 77 -15.55 5.67 6.76
C LEU A 77 -17.02 6.08 6.64
N TYR A 78 -17.66 5.82 5.51
CA TYR A 78 -19.06 6.16 5.30
C TYR A 78 -20.01 5.37 6.19
N ARG A 79 -19.79 4.06 6.35
CA ARG A 79 -20.70 3.14 7.05
C ARG A 79 -20.28 2.83 8.48
N ARG A 80 -19.09 3.27 8.91
CA ARG A 80 -18.51 3.08 10.25
C ARG A 80 -18.54 1.63 10.75
N THR A 81 -18.39 0.67 9.85
CA THR A 81 -18.49 -0.77 10.15
C THR A 81 -17.50 -1.22 11.20
N PHE A 82 -16.27 -0.71 11.16
CA PHE A 82 -15.25 -1.02 12.16
C PHE A 82 -15.64 -0.49 13.55
N TRP A 83 -16.21 0.72 13.61
CA TRP A 83 -16.72 1.30 14.85
C TRP A 83 -17.86 0.46 15.43
N LEU A 84 -18.83 0.07 14.60
CA LEU A 84 -19.96 -0.76 15.01
C LEU A 84 -19.51 -2.15 15.48
N ALA A 85 -18.55 -2.74 14.79
CA ALA A 85 -17.95 -4.02 15.20
C ALA A 85 -17.27 -3.93 16.57
N ASN A 86 -16.57 -2.84 16.86
CA ASN A 86 -15.94 -2.63 18.18
C ASN A 86 -16.99 -2.46 19.28
N MET A 87 -18.08 -1.73 19.03
CA MET A 87 -19.19 -1.63 19.99
C MET A 87 -19.74 -3.01 20.36
N VAL A 88 -19.93 -3.88 19.38
CA VAL A 88 -20.41 -5.26 19.61
C VAL A 88 -19.39 -6.08 20.40
N LYS A 89 -18.10 -5.96 20.06
CA LYS A 89 -17.02 -6.62 20.81
C LYS A 89 -16.93 -6.17 22.26
N GLU A 90 -17.23 -4.92 22.55
CA GLU A 90 -17.31 -4.35 23.91
C GLU A 90 -18.57 -4.79 24.66
N GLY A 91 -19.41 -5.65 24.09
CA GLY A 91 -20.64 -6.14 24.71
C GLY A 91 -21.79 -5.16 24.70
N LYS A 92 -21.69 -4.06 23.95
CA LYS A 92 -22.80 -3.11 23.77
C LYS A 92 -23.91 -3.76 22.96
N LYS A 93 -25.06 -3.93 23.56
CA LYS A 93 -26.25 -4.52 22.91
C LYS A 93 -27.10 -3.42 22.29
N ILE A 94 -27.48 -3.60 21.04
CA ILE A 94 -28.46 -2.78 20.34
C ILE A 94 -29.80 -3.51 20.48
N THR A 95 -30.65 -3.04 21.41
CA THR A 95 -31.89 -3.72 21.78
C THR A 95 -33.13 -3.06 21.18
N GLY A 96 -32.97 -1.89 20.55
CA GLY A 96 -34.11 -1.18 19.99
C GLY A 96 -33.70 -0.09 18.97
N PRO A 97 -34.71 0.55 18.34
CA PRO A 97 -34.49 1.54 17.30
C PRO A 97 -33.66 2.75 17.75
N GLU A 98 -33.80 3.20 18.98
CA GLU A 98 -33.06 4.36 19.49
C GLU A 98 -31.55 4.04 19.59
N GLN A 99 -31.19 2.89 20.17
CA GLN A 99 -29.81 2.48 20.26
C GLN A 99 -29.19 2.23 18.86
N LEU A 100 -29.98 1.74 17.90
CA LEU A 100 -29.57 1.61 16.53
C LEU A 100 -29.28 2.98 15.89
N LYS A 101 -30.11 3.97 16.12
CA LYS A 101 -29.94 5.33 15.64
C LYS A 101 -28.66 5.96 16.21
N ASP A 102 -28.46 5.82 17.52
CA ASP A 102 -27.26 6.33 18.19
C ASP A 102 -26.00 5.62 17.68
N ALA A 103 -26.05 4.31 17.54
CA ALA A 103 -24.92 3.52 17.01
C ALA A 103 -24.59 3.88 15.56
N ALA A 104 -25.60 4.19 14.74
CA ALA A 104 -25.44 4.59 13.34
C ALA A 104 -25.18 6.10 13.18
N PHE A 105 -25.12 6.86 14.28
CA PHE A 105 -24.85 8.30 14.20
C PHE A 105 -23.50 8.57 13.51
N GLY A 106 -23.50 9.47 12.52
CA GLY A 106 -22.34 9.80 11.70
C GLY A 106 -22.12 8.86 10.50
N CYS A 107 -22.97 7.84 10.29
CA CYS A 107 -22.99 7.13 9.03
C CYS A 107 -23.56 8.02 7.92
N ALA A 108 -22.91 8.03 6.76
CA ALA A 108 -23.34 8.84 5.63
C ALA A 108 -23.70 7.95 4.41
N ARG A 109 -24.39 8.55 3.44
CA ARG A 109 -24.65 7.92 2.14
C ARG A 109 -23.62 8.43 1.16
N ILE A 110 -22.98 7.52 0.43
CA ILE A 110 -21.97 7.85 -0.56
C ILE A 110 -22.56 8.42 -1.88
N ARG A 111 -23.86 8.16 -2.11
CA ARG A 111 -24.50 8.58 -3.37
C ARG A 111 -24.53 10.11 -3.49
N GLY A 112 -23.94 10.62 -4.55
CA GLY A 112 -23.87 12.04 -4.85
C GLY A 112 -22.58 12.72 -4.39
N ASP A 113 -21.75 12.03 -3.60
CA ASP A 113 -20.46 12.54 -3.18
C ASP A 113 -19.43 12.40 -4.29
N THR A 114 -18.40 13.23 -4.22
CA THR A 114 -17.27 13.22 -5.17
C THR A 114 -16.03 12.70 -4.48
N LEU A 115 -15.37 11.72 -5.09
CA LEU A 115 -14.08 11.21 -4.63
C LEU A 115 -12.94 11.90 -5.40
N GLY A 116 -12.08 12.61 -4.68
CA GLY A 116 -10.83 13.11 -5.21
C GLY A 116 -9.72 12.05 -5.13
N ILE A 117 -9.00 11.82 -6.24
CA ILE A 117 -7.89 10.87 -6.30
C ILE A 117 -6.61 11.63 -6.66
N VAL A 118 -5.59 11.53 -5.79
CA VAL A 118 -4.25 12.07 -6.06
C VAL A 118 -3.38 10.95 -6.62
N GLY A 119 -2.86 11.16 -7.83
CA GLY A 119 -2.10 10.17 -8.59
C GLY A 119 -3.00 9.06 -9.17
N LEU A 120 -2.95 8.84 -10.48
CA LEU A 120 -3.78 7.87 -11.19
C LEU A 120 -2.92 6.69 -11.70
N GLY A 121 -2.39 5.90 -10.77
CA GLY A 121 -1.69 4.65 -11.07
C GLY A 121 -2.64 3.47 -11.32
N ARG A 122 -2.08 2.29 -11.57
CA ARG A 122 -2.84 1.05 -11.90
C ARG A 122 -3.89 0.68 -10.86
N GLU A 123 -3.56 0.81 -9.57
CA GLU A 123 -4.47 0.50 -8.46
C GLU A 123 -5.70 1.41 -8.45
N LYS A 124 -5.48 2.70 -8.73
CA LYS A 124 -6.54 3.73 -8.67
C LYS A 124 -7.48 3.67 -9.88
N VAL A 125 -6.94 3.36 -11.05
CA VAL A 125 -7.75 3.13 -12.27
C VAL A 125 -8.73 1.98 -12.02
N ARG A 126 -8.29 0.90 -11.37
CA ARG A 126 -9.15 -0.24 -11.06
C ARG A 126 -10.25 0.12 -10.06
N THR A 127 -9.92 0.85 -9.00
CA THR A 127 -10.90 1.36 -8.02
C THR A 127 -11.97 2.23 -8.71
N ARG A 128 -11.59 3.11 -9.64
CA ARG A 128 -12.51 3.95 -10.41
C ARG A 128 -13.48 3.14 -11.26
N HIS A 129 -12.98 2.17 -12.02
CA HIS A 129 -13.80 1.40 -12.97
C HIS A 129 -14.87 0.54 -12.31
N HIS A 130 -14.65 0.10 -11.07
CA HIS A 130 -15.55 -0.85 -10.44
C HIS A 130 -16.65 -0.22 -9.59
N TYR A 131 -16.44 0.99 -9.03
CA TYR A 131 -17.29 1.41 -7.90
C TYR A 131 -17.66 2.89 -7.81
N ILE A 132 -17.14 3.81 -8.66
CA ILE A 132 -17.31 5.25 -8.42
C ILE A 132 -17.86 5.97 -9.65
N ALA A 133 -19.07 6.50 -9.52
CA ALA A 133 -19.74 7.23 -10.61
C ALA A 133 -19.20 8.65 -10.82
N ASN A 134 -18.66 9.31 -9.79
CA ASN A 134 -18.11 10.65 -9.84
C ASN A 134 -16.72 10.68 -9.22
N CYS A 135 -15.69 10.78 -10.05
CA CYS A 135 -14.30 10.88 -9.61
C CYS A 135 -13.64 12.11 -10.24
N ILE A 136 -12.97 12.91 -9.42
CA ILE A 136 -12.08 13.97 -9.88
C ILE A 136 -10.65 13.44 -9.80
N ASP A 137 -9.98 13.39 -10.96
CA ASP A 137 -8.60 12.97 -11.04
C ASP A 137 -7.68 14.20 -10.90
N TYR A 138 -6.80 14.17 -9.92
CA TYR A 138 -5.71 15.14 -9.80
C TYR A 138 -4.42 14.48 -10.32
N TYR A 139 -3.87 15.02 -11.39
CA TYR A 139 -2.56 14.62 -11.90
C TYR A 139 -1.49 15.35 -11.10
N THR A 140 -0.53 14.62 -10.57
CA THR A 140 0.75 15.15 -10.05
C THR A 140 1.88 14.54 -10.85
#